data_0092bc64154369a49ddc1b904788b219
#
_entry.id   0092bc64154369a49ddc1b904788b219
#
_cell.length_a   1.000
_cell.length_b   1.000
_cell.length_c   1.000
_cell.angle_alpha   90.00
_cell.angle_beta   90.00
_cell.angle_gamma   90.00
#
_symmetry.space_group_name_H-M   'P 1'
#
loop_
_entity.id
_entity.type
_entity.pdbx_description
1 polymer ?
#
loop_
_entity_poly.entity_id
_entity_poly.type
_entity_poly.pdbx_seq_one_letter_code
_entity_poly.pdbx_strand_id
1 'polypeptide(L)'
;MGNYIIETEQLKLRELTMNDFQSLHQILSDKETMQYYPRVFDMEKTRSWIDWNLDNYSRYGFGLWAIILKETNQFIGDCGITMQNIHGDGKLFPEIGYHIDKRFWCKGYASQAAKACLRYAFENRDFDEIFSYQKWTNTPSIKVAEKMGMTLREQYANEENTKTSVYSITRTEFYATT
;
A
#
# COMPACT_ATOMS: atom_id res chain seq x y z
N MET A 1 19.49 2.50 16.03
CA MET A 1 18.22 1.74 16.02
C MET A 1 17.27 2.48 15.10
N GLY A 2 16.79 1.84 14.02
CA GLY A 2 15.85 2.49 13.08
C GLY A 2 14.54 2.81 13.80
N ASN A 3 14.00 4.00 13.58
CA ASN A 3 12.72 4.40 14.14
C ASN A 3 11.63 3.69 13.33
N TYR A 4 11.02 2.64 13.89
CA TYR A 4 9.90 1.94 13.27
C TYR A 4 8.60 2.67 13.61
N ILE A 5 7.77 2.89 12.59
CA ILE A 5 6.49 3.59 12.69
C ILE A 5 5.39 2.62 13.12
N ILE A 6 5.44 1.40 12.57
CA ILE A 6 4.49 0.32 12.87
C ILE A 6 5.28 -0.95 13.14
N GLU A 7 4.86 -1.69 14.14
CA GLU A 7 5.31 -3.05 14.39
C GLU A 7 4.12 -4.00 14.53
N THR A 8 4.25 -5.17 13.94
CA THR A 8 3.29 -6.27 14.05
C THR A 8 3.99 -7.49 14.64
N GLU A 9 3.34 -8.63 14.65
CA GLU A 9 3.96 -9.89 15.09
C GLU A 9 5.24 -10.20 14.29
N GLN A 10 5.16 -10.13 12.95
CA GLN A 10 6.24 -10.57 12.05
C GLN A 10 6.94 -9.44 11.31
N LEU A 11 6.36 -8.23 11.28
CA LEU A 11 6.81 -7.13 10.42
C LEU A 11 7.16 -5.89 11.24
N LYS A 12 8.11 -5.12 10.69
CA LYS A 12 8.41 -3.75 11.09
C LYS A 12 8.31 -2.84 9.87
N LEU A 13 7.66 -1.70 10.03
CA LEU A 13 7.54 -0.71 8.97
C LEU A 13 8.27 0.58 9.37
N ARG A 14 9.08 1.10 8.46
CA ARG A 14 9.81 2.36 8.61
C ARG A 14 9.76 3.17 7.31
N GLU A 15 10.10 4.43 7.38
CA GLU A 15 10.26 5.23 6.17
C GLU A 15 11.22 4.57 5.16
N LEU A 16 10.89 4.70 3.89
CA LEU A 16 11.79 4.37 2.79
C LEU A 16 12.96 5.35 2.78
N THR A 17 14.09 4.88 2.32
CA THR A 17 15.28 5.69 2.06
C THR A 17 15.89 5.31 0.71
N MET A 18 16.81 6.11 0.19
CA MET A 18 17.55 5.73 -1.02
C MET A 18 18.39 4.46 -0.87
N ASN A 19 18.68 4.05 0.35
CA ASN A 19 19.36 2.76 0.59
C ASN A 19 18.47 1.56 0.25
N ASP A 20 17.15 1.74 0.20
CA ASP A 20 16.18 0.70 -0.16
C ASP A 20 16.02 0.54 -1.67
N PHE A 21 16.63 1.44 -2.46
CA PHE A 21 16.45 1.52 -3.91
C PHE A 21 16.61 0.15 -4.60
N GLN A 22 17.69 -0.57 -4.32
CA GLN A 22 18.01 -1.83 -4.98
C GLN A 22 16.96 -2.91 -4.68
N SER A 23 16.55 -3.01 -3.43
CA SER A 23 15.54 -3.98 -2.98
C SER A 23 14.15 -3.64 -3.53
N LEU A 24 13.78 -2.38 -3.52
CA LEU A 24 12.51 -1.92 -4.05
C LEU A 24 12.45 -2.05 -5.58
N HIS A 25 13.56 -1.72 -6.28
CA HIS A 25 13.63 -1.87 -7.72
C HIS A 25 13.47 -3.33 -8.18
N GLN A 26 14.07 -4.29 -7.47
CA GLN A 26 13.86 -5.71 -7.76
C GLN A 26 12.37 -6.11 -7.71
N ILE A 27 11.59 -5.53 -6.84
CA ILE A 27 10.15 -5.77 -6.71
C ILE A 27 9.38 -5.07 -7.83
N LEU A 28 9.60 -3.77 -8.03
CA LEU A 28 8.83 -2.95 -8.96
C LEU A 28 9.23 -3.15 -10.44
N SER A 29 10.40 -3.74 -10.72
CA SER A 29 10.82 -4.14 -12.07
C SER A 29 10.42 -5.57 -12.44
N ASP A 30 9.94 -6.37 -11.49
CA ASP A 30 9.51 -7.74 -11.73
C ASP A 30 8.14 -7.79 -12.42
N LYS A 31 8.09 -8.43 -13.61
CA LYS A 31 6.87 -8.50 -14.42
C LYS A 31 5.71 -9.24 -13.71
N GLU A 32 6.02 -10.25 -12.92
CA GLU A 32 5.02 -11.03 -12.21
C GLU A 32 4.42 -10.23 -11.05
N THR A 33 5.27 -9.54 -10.29
CA THR A 33 4.83 -8.64 -9.21
C THR A 33 3.96 -7.51 -9.74
N MET A 34 4.34 -6.92 -10.88
CA MET A 34 3.67 -5.77 -11.47
C MET A 34 2.63 -6.13 -12.56
N GLN A 35 2.18 -7.39 -12.63
CA GLN A 35 1.29 -7.89 -13.69
C GLN A 35 -0.07 -7.17 -13.78
N TYR A 36 -0.51 -6.53 -12.69
CA TYR A 36 -1.76 -5.76 -12.65
C TYR A 36 -1.57 -4.26 -12.89
N TYR A 37 -0.32 -3.82 -13.06
CA TYR A 37 0.03 -2.44 -13.39
C TYR A 37 0.25 -2.29 -14.89
N PRO A 38 0.08 -1.09 -15.47
CA PRO A 38 0.27 -0.87 -16.91
C PRO A 38 1.68 -1.25 -17.41
N ARG A 39 2.69 -1.11 -16.56
CA ARG A 39 4.09 -1.45 -16.86
C ARG A 39 4.91 -1.60 -15.58
N VAL A 40 6.01 -2.33 -15.69
CA VAL A 40 7.05 -2.38 -14.66
C VAL A 40 7.78 -1.04 -14.54
N PHE A 41 8.43 -0.82 -13.40
CA PHE A 41 9.23 0.38 -13.19
C PHE A 41 10.67 0.15 -13.68
N ASP A 42 11.20 1.11 -14.41
CA ASP A 42 12.62 1.23 -14.64
C ASP A 42 13.33 1.87 -13.41
N MET A 43 14.63 2.05 -13.52
CA MET A 43 15.44 2.62 -12.43
C MET A 43 15.03 4.08 -12.10
N GLU A 44 14.74 4.87 -13.13
CA GLU A 44 14.34 6.27 -12.96
C GLU A 44 12.97 6.36 -12.24
N LYS A 45 12.01 5.55 -12.66
CA LYS A 45 10.69 5.49 -12.04
C LYS A 45 10.76 4.98 -10.60
N THR A 46 11.61 4.00 -10.31
CA THR A 46 11.81 3.52 -8.93
C THR A 46 12.42 4.62 -8.05
N ARG A 47 13.40 5.38 -8.56
CA ARG A 47 13.96 6.51 -7.83
C ARG A 47 12.90 7.57 -7.53
N SER A 48 12.16 7.97 -8.56
CA SER A 48 11.06 8.94 -8.43
C SER A 48 10.00 8.46 -7.44
N TRP A 49 9.78 7.16 -7.34
CA TRP A 49 8.84 6.55 -6.37
C TRP A 49 9.30 6.72 -4.93
N ILE A 50 10.59 6.54 -4.67
CA ILE A 50 11.17 6.81 -3.35
C ILE A 50 11.10 8.32 -3.04
N ASP A 51 11.52 9.18 -3.97
CA ASP A 51 11.49 10.64 -3.80
C ASP A 51 10.07 11.14 -3.50
N TRP A 52 9.07 10.60 -4.21
CA TRP A 52 7.66 10.92 -3.95
C TRP A 52 7.22 10.50 -2.54
N ASN A 53 7.68 9.35 -2.02
CA ASN A 53 7.37 8.94 -0.66
C ASN A 53 8.08 9.81 0.38
N LEU A 54 9.34 10.23 0.14
CA LEU A 54 10.05 11.17 1.00
C LEU A 54 9.32 12.52 1.08
N ASP A 55 8.80 13.01 -0.05
CA ASP A 55 7.97 14.23 -0.09
C ASP A 55 6.65 14.04 0.67
N ASN A 56 5.99 12.89 0.53
CA ASN A 56 4.77 12.56 1.26
C ASN A 56 5.00 12.54 2.77
N TYR A 57 6.11 11.98 3.26
CA TYR A 57 6.45 12.02 4.70
C TYR A 57 6.62 13.44 5.20
N SER A 58 7.29 14.30 4.43
CA SER A 58 7.46 15.70 4.76
C SER A 58 6.15 16.48 4.74
N ARG A 59 5.29 16.23 3.76
CA ARG A 59 4.06 16.98 3.51
C ARG A 59 2.89 16.53 4.36
N TYR A 60 2.70 15.22 4.51
CA TYR A 60 1.53 14.61 5.15
C TYR A 60 1.87 13.90 6.47
N GLY A 61 3.16 13.62 6.72
CA GLY A 61 3.60 12.80 7.84
C GLY A 61 3.31 11.30 7.67
N PHE A 62 3.04 10.86 6.45
CA PHE A 62 2.86 9.45 6.06
C PHE A 62 3.15 9.25 4.57
N GLY A 63 3.31 8.02 4.16
CA GLY A 63 3.57 7.56 2.80
C GLY A 63 3.60 6.04 2.78
N LEU A 64 4.18 5.43 1.76
CA LEU A 64 4.48 4.00 1.78
C LEU A 64 5.74 3.77 2.59
N TRP A 65 5.70 2.85 3.51
CA TRP A 65 6.82 2.48 4.38
C TRP A 65 7.44 1.16 3.94
N ALA A 66 8.75 1.06 4.09
CA ALA A 66 9.49 -0.18 3.89
C ALA A 66 8.99 -1.27 4.85
N ILE A 67 8.64 -2.43 4.34
CA ILE A 67 8.29 -3.60 5.14
C ILE A 67 9.54 -4.44 5.38
N ILE A 68 9.89 -4.61 6.64
CA ILE A 68 11.03 -5.42 7.08
C ILE A 68 10.52 -6.64 7.83
N LEU A 69 10.91 -7.82 7.39
CA LEU A 69 10.60 -9.08 8.09
C LEU A 69 11.45 -9.18 9.36
N LYS A 70 10.82 -9.34 10.51
CA LYS A 70 11.51 -9.34 11.82
C LYS A 70 12.53 -10.47 11.95
N GLU A 71 12.17 -11.67 11.49
CA GLU A 71 13.00 -12.87 11.60
C GLU A 71 14.36 -12.74 10.91
N THR A 72 14.38 -12.16 9.71
CA THR A 72 15.57 -12.10 8.85
C THR A 72 16.14 -10.71 8.68
N ASN A 73 15.43 -9.68 9.17
CA ASN A 73 15.71 -8.27 8.93
C ASN A 73 15.73 -7.89 7.43
N GLN A 74 15.05 -8.66 6.59
CA GLN A 74 15.02 -8.49 5.14
C GLN A 74 13.91 -7.52 4.73
N PHE A 75 14.22 -6.62 3.78
CA PHE A 75 13.22 -5.83 3.06
C PHE A 75 12.39 -6.75 2.16
N ILE A 76 11.07 -6.72 2.30
CA ILE A 76 10.15 -7.59 1.56
C ILE A 76 9.10 -6.83 0.73
N GLY A 77 9.09 -5.51 0.81
CA GLY A 77 8.14 -4.68 0.08
C GLY A 77 7.90 -3.33 0.72
N ASP A 78 6.85 -2.68 0.28
CA ASP A 78 6.35 -1.44 0.87
C ASP A 78 4.84 -1.54 1.17
N CYS A 79 4.37 -0.79 2.16
CA CYS A 79 2.96 -0.63 2.48
C CYS A 79 2.74 0.66 3.27
N GLY A 80 1.64 1.33 3.04
CA GLY A 80 1.33 2.55 3.78
C GLY A 80 0.10 3.27 3.29
N ILE A 81 0.05 4.56 3.61
CA ILE A 81 -1.05 5.45 3.29
C ILE A 81 -0.57 6.43 2.22
N THR A 82 -1.34 6.62 1.17
CA THR A 82 -1.09 7.63 0.15
C THR A 82 -2.36 8.42 -0.15
N MET A 83 -2.19 9.65 -0.64
CA MET A 83 -3.31 10.47 -1.10
C MET A 83 -3.46 10.28 -2.61
N GLN A 84 -4.58 9.70 -3.04
CA GLN A 84 -4.79 9.28 -4.43
C GLN A 84 -6.00 9.96 -5.07
N ASN A 85 -5.85 10.37 -6.32
CA ASN A 85 -6.96 10.82 -7.15
C ASN A 85 -7.68 9.61 -7.78
N ILE A 86 -8.47 8.92 -6.97
CA ILE A 86 -9.09 7.63 -7.32
C ILE A 86 -10.05 7.78 -8.52
N HIS A 87 -10.80 8.88 -8.56
CA HIS A 87 -11.84 9.10 -9.57
C HIS A 87 -11.41 9.97 -10.76
N GLY A 88 -10.18 10.48 -10.77
CA GLY A 88 -9.69 11.34 -11.83
C GLY A 88 -10.29 12.76 -11.83
N ASP A 89 -11.03 13.13 -10.79
CA ASP A 89 -11.71 14.42 -10.64
C ASP A 89 -10.88 15.51 -9.90
N GLY A 90 -9.64 15.18 -9.57
CA GLY A 90 -8.71 16.05 -8.85
C GLY A 90 -8.84 15.98 -7.32
N LYS A 91 -9.83 15.29 -6.77
CA LYS A 91 -9.95 15.07 -5.34
C LYS A 91 -9.01 13.96 -4.86
N LEU A 92 -8.40 14.17 -3.71
CA LEU A 92 -7.49 13.22 -3.11
C LEU A 92 -8.17 12.48 -1.96
N PHE A 93 -8.03 11.16 -1.97
CA PHE A 93 -8.57 10.27 -0.96
C PHE A 93 -7.44 9.46 -0.32
N PRO A 94 -7.49 9.19 1.01
CA PRO A 94 -6.50 8.35 1.67
C PRO A 94 -6.67 6.90 1.23
N GLU A 95 -5.60 6.30 0.74
CA GLU A 95 -5.59 4.94 0.19
C GLU A 95 -4.51 4.11 0.88
N ILE A 96 -4.81 2.84 1.15
CA ILE A 96 -3.83 1.84 1.57
C ILE A 96 -3.29 1.14 0.33
N GLY A 97 -2.00 1.39 0.05
CA GLY A 97 -1.26 0.76 -1.05
C GLY A 97 -0.13 -0.14 -0.55
N TYR A 98 0.28 -1.09 -1.36
CA TYR A 98 1.39 -2.00 -1.03
C TYR A 98 1.93 -2.73 -2.25
N HIS A 99 3.21 -3.13 -2.16
CA HIS A 99 3.87 -4.09 -3.04
C HIS A 99 4.64 -5.09 -2.18
N ILE A 100 4.52 -6.37 -2.49
CA ILE A 100 5.24 -7.45 -1.79
C ILE A 100 6.05 -8.24 -2.81
N ASP A 101 7.30 -8.47 -2.50
CA ASP A 101 8.17 -9.37 -3.26
C ASP A 101 7.51 -10.75 -3.40
N LYS A 102 7.41 -11.26 -4.63
CA LYS A 102 6.75 -12.53 -4.94
C LYS A 102 7.25 -13.73 -4.13
N ARG A 103 8.52 -13.70 -3.69
CA ARG A 103 9.10 -14.73 -2.81
C ARG A 103 8.42 -14.83 -1.45
N PHE A 104 7.65 -13.80 -1.07
CA PHE A 104 6.93 -13.69 0.20
C PHE A 104 5.41 -13.71 0.05
N TRP A 105 4.89 -14.01 -1.15
CA TRP A 105 3.45 -14.14 -1.36
C TRP A 105 2.85 -15.34 -0.61
N CYS A 106 1.54 -15.31 -0.44
CA CYS A 106 0.75 -16.36 0.21
C CYS A 106 1.13 -16.67 1.67
N LYS A 107 1.93 -15.81 2.31
CA LYS A 107 2.34 -15.92 3.72
C LYS A 107 1.56 -14.97 4.65
N GLY A 108 0.61 -14.21 4.12
CA GLY A 108 -0.22 -13.28 4.90
C GLY A 108 0.40 -11.91 5.15
N TYR A 109 1.63 -11.65 4.74
CA TYR A 109 2.36 -10.40 5.04
C TYR A 109 1.66 -9.16 4.48
N ALA A 110 1.13 -9.20 3.24
CA ALA A 110 0.37 -8.08 2.68
C ALA A 110 -0.83 -7.71 3.56
N SER A 111 -1.63 -8.71 3.97
CA SER A 111 -2.78 -8.48 4.84
C SER A 111 -2.38 -8.00 6.23
N GLN A 112 -1.28 -8.51 6.79
CA GLN A 112 -0.76 -8.07 8.09
C GLN A 112 -0.30 -6.62 8.06
N ALA A 113 0.48 -6.24 7.03
CA ALA A 113 0.94 -4.87 6.84
C ALA A 113 -0.22 -3.90 6.58
N ALA A 114 -1.12 -4.25 5.66
CA ALA A 114 -2.25 -3.41 5.28
C ALA A 114 -3.21 -3.15 6.47
N LYS A 115 -3.54 -4.19 7.26
CA LYS A 115 -4.35 -4.03 8.49
C LYS A 115 -3.67 -3.12 9.51
N ALA A 116 -2.36 -3.25 9.68
CA ALA A 116 -1.62 -2.42 10.62
C ALA A 116 -1.56 -0.96 10.15
N CYS A 117 -1.40 -0.71 8.84
CA CYS A 117 -1.47 0.63 8.26
C CYS A 117 -2.87 1.24 8.37
N LEU A 118 -3.92 0.44 8.16
CA LEU A 118 -5.32 0.88 8.32
C LEU A 118 -5.60 1.31 9.78
N ARG A 119 -5.19 0.50 10.74
CA ARG A 119 -5.31 0.83 12.17
C ARG A 119 -4.54 2.10 12.50
N TYR A 120 -3.28 2.21 12.09
CA TYR A 120 -2.46 3.40 12.28
C TYR A 120 -3.14 4.65 11.70
N ALA A 121 -3.74 4.53 10.50
CA ALA A 121 -4.42 5.63 9.85
C ALA A 121 -5.60 6.15 10.68
N PHE A 122 -6.47 5.27 11.17
CA PHE A 122 -7.61 5.69 11.99
C PHE A 122 -7.23 6.15 13.41
N GLU A 123 -6.18 5.59 13.99
CA GLU A 123 -5.73 5.98 15.34
C GLU A 123 -4.93 7.30 15.36
N ASN A 124 -4.21 7.60 14.27
CA ASN A 124 -3.25 8.72 14.25
C ASN A 124 -3.59 9.83 13.24
N ARG A 125 -4.63 9.65 12.43
CA ARG A 125 -5.08 10.63 11.42
C ARG A 125 -6.59 10.82 11.50
N ASP A 126 -7.04 11.99 11.09
CA ASP A 126 -8.46 12.35 11.10
C ASP A 126 -9.11 12.04 9.74
N PHE A 127 -9.11 10.76 9.38
CA PHE A 127 -9.79 10.27 8.19
C PHE A 127 -11.15 9.68 8.54
N ASP A 128 -12.19 10.09 7.84
CA ASP A 128 -13.54 9.51 7.99
C ASP A 128 -13.67 8.17 7.26
N GLU A 129 -12.96 8.02 6.16
CA GLU A 129 -13.01 6.85 5.28
C GLU A 129 -11.64 6.60 4.64
N ILE A 130 -11.27 5.34 4.46
CA ILE A 130 -10.01 4.92 3.85
C ILE A 130 -10.31 3.94 2.72
N PHE A 131 -9.60 4.11 1.63
CA PHE A 131 -9.84 3.44 0.35
C PHE A 131 -8.74 2.42 0.03
N SER A 132 -9.07 1.51 -0.87
CA SER A 132 -8.15 0.67 -1.63
C SER A 132 -8.75 0.48 -3.01
N TYR A 133 -7.99 0.72 -4.06
CA TYR A 133 -8.49 0.55 -5.42
C TYR A 133 -7.51 -0.24 -6.26
N GLN A 134 -8.03 -1.07 -7.13
CA GLN A 134 -7.23 -1.97 -7.94
C GLN A 134 -7.95 -2.38 -9.21
N LYS A 135 -7.18 -2.91 -10.16
CA LYS A 135 -7.74 -3.56 -11.34
C LYS A 135 -8.72 -4.66 -10.91
N TRP A 136 -9.89 -4.71 -11.53
CA TRP A 136 -10.97 -5.63 -11.18
C TRP A 136 -10.57 -7.12 -11.23
N THR A 137 -9.52 -7.47 -11.98
CA THR A 137 -8.96 -8.83 -12.06
C THR A 137 -7.88 -9.11 -11.00
N ASN A 138 -7.48 -8.12 -10.21
CA ASN A 138 -6.46 -8.28 -9.17
C ASN A 138 -7.06 -8.93 -7.92
N THR A 139 -7.42 -10.20 -8.06
CA THR A 139 -8.03 -10.99 -6.97
C THR A 139 -7.18 -11.02 -5.70
N PRO A 140 -5.84 -11.13 -5.73
CA PRO A 140 -5.02 -11.05 -4.51
C PRO A 140 -5.24 -9.75 -3.74
N SER A 141 -5.26 -8.61 -4.42
CA SER A 141 -5.45 -7.31 -3.78
C SER A 141 -6.88 -7.14 -3.25
N ILE A 142 -7.88 -7.62 -3.98
CA ILE A 142 -9.28 -7.65 -3.54
C ILE A 142 -9.41 -8.42 -2.21
N LYS A 143 -8.80 -9.60 -2.11
CA LYS A 143 -8.81 -10.40 -0.87
C LYS A 143 -8.13 -9.68 0.31
N VAL A 144 -7.11 -8.86 0.07
CA VAL A 144 -6.49 -8.05 1.13
C VAL A 144 -7.45 -6.94 1.57
N ALA A 145 -8.11 -6.24 0.65
CA ALA A 145 -9.12 -5.23 0.97
C ALA A 145 -10.26 -5.83 1.81
N GLU A 146 -10.80 -6.97 1.41
CA GLU A 146 -11.84 -7.69 2.17
C GLU A 146 -11.35 -8.11 3.57
N LYS A 147 -10.10 -8.58 3.70
CA LYS A 147 -9.50 -8.90 5.01
C LYS A 147 -9.25 -7.69 5.90
N MET A 148 -9.15 -6.49 5.33
CA MET A 148 -9.15 -5.23 6.08
C MET A 148 -10.56 -4.83 6.57
N GLY A 149 -11.62 -5.55 6.16
CA GLY A 149 -13.01 -5.22 6.45
C GLY A 149 -13.61 -4.23 5.45
N MET A 150 -12.90 -3.92 4.37
CA MET A 150 -13.39 -3.04 3.32
C MET A 150 -14.46 -3.73 2.47
N THR A 151 -15.43 -2.96 2.00
CA THR A 151 -16.48 -3.41 1.09
C THR A 151 -16.35 -2.73 -0.26
N LEU A 152 -16.77 -3.44 -1.33
CA LEU A 152 -16.83 -2.87 -2.67
C LEU A 152 -17.87 -1.73 -2.68
N ARG A 153 -17.43 -0.52 -3.04
CA ARG A 153 -18.32 0.65 -3.14
C ARG A 153 -18.73 0.90 -4.58
N GLU A 154 -17.79 0.80 -5.51
CA GLU A 154 -18.06 1.04 -6.92
C GLU A 154 -17.07 0.32 -7.83
N GLN A 155 -17.45 0.23 -9.09
CA GLN A 155 -16.58 -0.16 -10.19
C GLN A 155 -16.82 0.80 -11.36
N TYR A 156 -15.76 1.28 -11.98
CA TYR A 156 -15.84 2.14 -13.15
C TYR A 156 -14.85 1.71 -14.22
N ALA A 157 -15.21 1.97 -15.49
CA ALA A 157 -14.31 1.71 -16.61
C ALA A 157 -13.29 2.84 -16.72
N ASN A 158 -12.05 2.50 -16.98
CA ASN A 158 -10.99 3.44 -17.32
C ASN A 158 -9.95 2.80 -18.25
N GLU A 159 -9.14 3.64 -18.89
CA GLU A 159 -8.11 3.15 -19.82
C GLU A 159 -6.99 2.37 -19.12
N GLU A 160 -6.64 2.76 -17.93
CA GLU A 160 -5.52 2.17 -17.16
C GLU A 160 -5.78 0.72 -16.78
N ASN A 161 -6.96 0.43 -16.26
CA ASN A 161 -7.32 -0.88 -15.70
C ASN A 161 -8.38 -1.63 -16.50
N THR A 162 -8.89 -1.05 -17.60
CA THR A 162 -10.15 -1.47 -18.25
C THR A 162 -11.34 -1.27 -17.32
N LYS A 163 -11.27 -1.78 -16.10
CA LYS A 163 -12.20 -1.54 -15.01
C LYS A 163 -11.44 -1.49 -13.68
N THR A 164 -11.74 -0.48 -12.89
CA THR A 164 -11.22 -0.33 -11.52
C THR A 164 -12.31 -0.67 -10.52
N SER A 165 -11.94 -1.43 -9.50
CA SER A 165 -12.76 -1.72 -8.32
C SER A 165 -12.28 -0.86 -7.16
N VAL A 166 -13.18 -0.14 -6.51
CA VAL A 166 -12.91 0.72 -5.36
C VAL A 166 -13.56 0.10 -4.13
N TYR A 167 -12.74 -0.19 -3.16
CA TYR A 167 -13.12 -0.68 -1.83
C TYR A 167 -12.87 0.43 -0.80
N SER A 168 -13.66 0.48 0.24
CA SER A 168 -13.41 1.37 1.37
C SER A 168 -13.97 0.84 2.66
N ILE A 169 -13.55 1.47 3.75
CA ILE A 169 -14.09 1.29 5.09
C ILE A 169 -14.14 2.66 5.77
N THR A 170 -15.28 2.98 6.36
CA THR A 170 -15.43 4.17 7.18
C THR A 170 -14.86 3.95 8.57
N ARG A 171 -14.52 5.05 9.26
CA ARG A 171 -14.10 5.02 10.66
C ARG A 171 -15.14 4.32 11.55
N THR A 172 -16.41 4.58 11.34
CA THR A 172 -17.51 3.94 12.10
C THR A 172 -17.55 2.43 11.87
N GLU A 173 -17.45 1.99 10.62
CA GLU A 173 -17.42 0.56 10.27
C GLU A 173 -16.20 -0.14 10.90
N PHE A 174 -15.02 0.51 10.87
CA PHE A 174 -13.80 -0.03 11.43
C PHE A 174 -13.94 -0.30 12.94
N TYR A 175 -14.41 0.67 13.72
CA TYR A 175 -14.57 0.51 15.17
C TYR A 175 -15.78 -0.35 15.56
N ALA A 176 -16.75 -0.57 14.68
CA ALA A 176 -17.85 -1.49 14.93
C ALA A 176 -17.44 -2.97 14.84
N THR A 177 -16.32 -3.28 14.16
CA THR A 177 -15.82 -4.64 13.92
C THR A 177 -14.59 -5.01 14.76
N THR A 178 -14.08 -4.06 15.55
CA THR A 178 -12.91 -4.23 16.42
C THR A 178 -13.34 -4.39 17.87
#